data_1984e90cc9403afbeec7d799a9706313
#
_entry.id   1984e90cc9403afbeec7d799a9706313
#
_cell.length_a   1.000
_cell.length_b   1.000
_cell.length_c   1.000
_cell.angle_alpha   90.00
_cell.angle_beta   90.00
_cell.angle_gamma   90.00
#
_symmetry.space_group_name_H-M   'P 1'
#
loop_
_entity.id
_entity.type
_entity.pdbx_description
1 polymer ?
#
loop_
_entity_poly.entity_id
_entity_poly.type
_entity_poly.pdbx_seq_one_letter_code
_entity_poly.pdbx_strand_id
1 'polypeptide(L)'
;MSNYQKRNKCAVCENTSLQEVLNLNEVPLAGYFPTKKQLEEKSTYPLKLLFCDDCKLVQTDSVINPQLLFEDYRYLSSIGLSNHFNEVANILDDRYSVKGKNILEIGCNDGVLLEPLKKLGAIVEGVDPAVNVVKLARDKGLDVHNNYFNDKKSE
;
A
#
# COMPACT_ATOMS: atom_id res chain seq x y z
N MET A 1 8.45 18.72 9.59
CA MET A 1 8.52 17.33 10.08
C MET A 1 9.51 16.59 9.18
N SER A 2 10.24 15.59 9.71
CA SER A 2 11.19 14.82 8.88
C SER A 2 10.43 13.99 7.85
N ASN A 3 10.93 13.95 6.62
CA ASN A 3 10.33 13.17 5.54
C ASN A 3 10.51 11.65 5.71
N TYR A 4 11.35 11.23 6.64
CA TYR A 4 11.55 9.83 7.00
C TYR A 4 12.06 9.68 8.43
N GLN A 5 11.97 8.48 8.96
CA GLN A 5 12.52 8.08 10.27
C GLN A 5 13.46 6.89 10.08
N LYS A 6 14.62 6.92 10.75
CA LYS A 6 15.51 5.76 10.80
C LYS A 6 15.01 4.71 11.78
N ARG A 7 15.12 3.44 11.39
CA ARG A 7 14.92 2.30 12.28
C ARG A 7 16.22 1.97 13.01
N ASN A 8 16.15 1.93 14.32
CA ASN A 8 17.23 1.44 15.19
C ASN A 8 16.86 0.14 15.89
N LYS A 9 15.66 -0.41 15.59
CA LYS A 9 15.13 -1.66 16.12
C LYS A 9 14.41 -2.44 15.02
N CYS A 10 14.36 -3.75 15.20
CA CYS A 10 13.55 -4.63 14.37
C CYS A 10 12.06 -4.26 14.48
N ALA A 11 11.37 -4.20 13.34
CA ALA A 11 9.96 -3.86 13.29
C ALA A 11 9.03 -4.94 13.89
N VAL A 12 9.52 -6.17 14.08
CA VAL A 12 8.74 -7.31 14.58
C VAL A 12 9.12 -7.65 16.02
N CYS A 13 10.40 -7.90 16.31
CA CYS A 13 10.84 -8.37 17.64
C CYS A 13 11.51 -7.29 18.49
N GLU A 14 11.62 -6.05 17.98
CA GLU A 14 12.25 -4.89 18.63
C GLU A 14 13.74 -5.06 19.00
N ASN A 15 14.37 -6.16 18.59
CA ASN A 15 15.80 -6.38 18.80
C ASN A 15 16.61 -5.30 18.08
N THR A 16 17.73 -4.90 18.68
CA THR A 16 18.65 -3.88 18.15
C THR A 16 19.82 -4.48 17.35
N SER A 17 20.00 -5.80 17.35
CA SER A 17 21.04 -6.49 16.57
C SER A 17 20.59 -6.56 15.10
N LEU A 18 20.88 -5.48 14.36
CA LEU A 18 20.55 -5.34 12.96
C LEU A 18 21.84 -5.24 12.14
N GLN A 19 21.99 -6.12 11.16
CA GLN A 19 23.14 -6.12 10.24
C GLN A 19 22.72 -5.49 8.89
N GLU A 20 23.55 -4.55 8.39
CA GLU A 20 23.38 -4.04 7.03
C GLU A 20 23.77 -5.12 6.03
N VAL A 21 22.86 -5.56 5.18
CA VAL A 21 23.08 -6.58 4.15
C VAL A 21 23.13 -6.00 2.74
N LEU A 22 22.54 -4.83 2.52
CA LEU A 22 22.60 -4.12 1.25
C LEU A 22 22.47 -2.62 1.49
N ASN A 23 23.25 -1.83 0.75
CA ASN A 23 23.18 -0.38 0.80
C ASN A 23 23.11 0.17 -0.64
N LEU A 24 21.97 0.75 -0.99
CA LEU A 24 21.74 1.40 -2.28
C LEU A 24 21.98 2.91 -2.22
N ASN A 25 22.54 3.41 -1.11
CA ASN A 25 22.73 4.84 -0.84
C ASN A 25 21.42 5.64 -0.89
N GLU A 26 21.47 6.83 -1.45
CA GLU A 26 20.34 7.74 -1.58
C GLU A 26 19.62 7.50 -2.91
N VAL A 27 18.33 7.18 -2.87
CA VAL A 27 17.51 6.92 -4.06
C VAL A 27 16.24 7.77 -4.05
N PRO A 28 15.68 8.13 -5.21
CA PRO A 28 14.37 8.76 -5.29
C PRO A 28 13.27 7.76 -4.88
N LEU A 29 12.10 8.29 -4.49
CA LEU A 29 10.94 7.45 -4.20
C LEU A 29 10.48 6.70 -5.45
N ALA A 30 10.08 5.44 -5.27
CA ALA A 30 9.44 4.66 -6.33
C ALA A 30 8.13 5.34 -6.77
N GLY A 31 7.89 5.35 -8.08
CA GLY A 31 6.71 6.01 -8.64
C GLY A 31 6.83 7.54 -8.75
N TYR A 32 7.94 8.14 -8.33
CA TYR A 32 8.18 9.57 -8.54
C TYR A 32 8.71 9.80 -9.97
N PHE A 33 7.87 10.40 -10.81
CA PHE A 33 8.19 10.77 -12.20
C PHE A 33 8.20 12.30 -12.33
N PRO A 34 9.33 12.97 -12.00
CA PRO A 34 9.40 14.42 -11.99
C PRO A 34 9.38 15.01 -13.40
N THR A 35 8.77 16.19 -13.53
CA THR A 35 8.94 17.05 -14.71
C THR A 35 10.35 17.62 -14.73
N LYS A 36 10.79 18.20 -15.89
CA LYS A 36 12.10 18.83 -16.01
C LYS A 36 12.37 19.89 -14.95
N LYS A 37 11.36 20.68 -14.57
CA LYS A 37 11.45 21.70 -13.52
C LYS A 37 11.67 21.08 -12.13
N GLN A 38 11.02 19.98 -11.85
CA GLN A 38 11.12 19.26 -10.55
C GLN A 38 12.42 18.46 -10.42
N LEU A 39 13.15 18.23 -11.52
CA LEU A 39 14.45 17.55 -11.48
C LEU A 39 15.52 18.34 -10.69
N GLU A 40 15.38 19.65 -10.59
CA GLU A 40 16.28 20.52 -9.82
C GLU A 40 16.05 20.37 -8.30
N GLU A 41 14.86 19.94 -7.89
CA GLU A 41 14.44 19.78 -6.48
C GLU A 41 14.44 18.30 -6.03
N LYS A 42 15.37 17.50 -6.55
CA LYS A 42 15.41 16.05 -6.26
C LYS A 42 15.46 15.77 -4.77
N SER A 43 14.41 15.18 -4.24
CA SER A 43 14.42 14.55 -2.93
C SER A 43 14.87 13.08 -3.07
N THR A 44 15.94 12.73 -2.37
CA THR A 44 16.41 11.35 -2.25
C THR A 44 16.32 10.90 -0.81
N TYR A 45 16.28 9.60 -0.62
CA TYR A 45 16.09 8.98 0.70
C TYR A 45 17.04 7.79 0.83
N PRO A 46 17.58 7.55 2.03
CA PRO A 46 18.43 6.38 2.23
C PRO A 46 17.64 5.10 2.01
N LEU A 47 18.24 4.14 1.31
CA LEU A 47 17.66 2.81 1.09
C LEU A 47 18.70 1.75 1.40
N LYS A 48 18.54 1.12 2.56
CA LYS A 48 19.35 0.00 3.00
C LYS A 48 18.44 -1.15 3.41
N LEU A 49 18.94 -2.37 3.28
CA LEU A 49 18.33 -3.55 3.87
C LEU A 49 19.11 -3.94 5.12
N LEU A 50 18.36 -4.18 6.19
CA LEU A 50 18.85 -4.65 7.46
C LEU A 50 18.32 -6.05 7.73
N PHE A 51 19.16 -6.93 8.21
CA PHE A 51 18.81 -8.28 8.69
C PHE A 51 18.79 -8.30 10.21
N CYS A 52 17.71 -8.83 10.78
CA CYS A 52 17.62 -9.02 12.23
C CYS A 52 18.20 -10.37 12.62
N ASP A 53 19.22 -10.37 13.50
CA ASP A 53 19.88 -11.60 13.96
C ASP A 53 18.98 -12.50 14.79
N ASP A 54 17.95 -11.95 15.39
CA ASP A 54 17.02 -12.68 16.26
C ASP A 54 15.89 -13.33 15.45
N CYS A 55 14.95 -12.56 14.93
CA CYS A 55 13.77 -13.10 14.22
C CYS A 55 13.98 -13.34 12.71
N LYS A 56 15.18 -13.06 12.17
CA LYS A 56 15.57 -13.27 10.77
C LYS A 56 14.80 -12.40 9.75
N LEU A 57 14.13 -11.36 10.22
CA LEU A 57 13.46 -10.39 9.34
C LEU A 57 14.48 -9.60 8.52
N VAL A 58 14.23 -9.48 7.22
CA VAL A 58 14.86 -8.46 6.36
C VAL A 58 13.93 -7.25 6.27
N GLN A 59 14.45 -6.07 6.55
CA GLN A 59 13.66 -4.83 6.57
C GLN A 59 14.47 -3.66 6.01
N THR A 60 13.78 -2.57 5.62
CA THR A 60 14.44 -1.31 5.27
C THR A 60 14.92 -0.59 6.52
N ASP A 61 16.03 0.17 6.41
CA ASP A 61 16.57 0.98 7.52
C ASP A 61 15.74 2.24 7.80
N SER A 62 14.92 2.65 6.85
CA SER A 62 14.18 3.91 6.89
C SER A 62 12.69 3.70 6.63
N VAL A 63 11.87 4.44 7.35
CA VAL A 63 10.43 4.54 7.16
C VAL A 63 10.13 5.92 6.58
N ILE A 64 9.72 5.97 5.33
CA ILE A 64 9.31 7.20 4.67
C ILE A 64 7.96 7.65 5.22
N ASN A 65 7.75 8.95 5.31
CA ASN A 65 6.43 9.47 5.68
C ASN A 65 5.37 8.94 4.71
N PRO A 66 4.35 8.20 5.20
CA PRO A 66 3.33 7.58 4.36
C PRO A 66 2.62 8.56 3.42
N GLN A 67 2.45 9.80 3.84
CA GLN A 67 1.83 10.84 3.03
C GLN A 67 2.59 11.07 1.71
N LEU A 68 3.91 11.02 1.74
CA LEU A 68 4.73 11.17 0.52
C LEU A 68 4.63 9.99 -0.44
N LEU A 69 4.27 8.80 0.09
CA LEU A 69 4.19 7.56 -0.70
C LEU A 69 2.79 7.31 -1.24
N PHE A 70 1.75 7.67 -0.48
CA PHE A 70 0.42 7.12 -0.70
C PHE A 70 -0.69 8.15 -0.94
N GLU A 71 -0.51 9.45 -0.63
CA GLU A 71 -1.61 10.44 -0.82
C GLU A 71 -1.95 10.72 -2.28
N ASP A 72 -0.95 10.70 -3.17
CA ASP A 72 -1.13 10.78 -4.63
C ASP A 72 -0.49 9.55 -5.28
N TYR A 73 -1.25 8.46 -5.34
CA TYR A 73 -0.74 7.18 -5.81
C TYR A 73 -1.00 6.99 -7.30
N ARG A 74 0.07 6.95 -8.08
CA ARG A 74 -0.01 6.94 -9.55
C ARG A 74 -0.22 5.56 -10.16
N TYR A 75 -0.08 4.50 -9.37
CA TYR A 75 -0.30 3.14 -9.85
C TYR A 75 -1.78 2.78 -9.74
N LEU A 76 -2.42 2.53 -10.88
CA LEU A 76 -3.80 2.05 -10.93
C LEU A 76 -3.81 0.53 -11.13
N SER A 77 -4.31 -0.19 -10.15
CA SER A 77 -4.35 -1.66 -10.17
C SER A 77 -5.25 -2.21 -11.27
N SER A 78 -6.29 -1.46 -11.68
CA SER A 78 -7.14 -1.87 -12.82
C SER A 78 -6.41 -1.89 -14.15
N ILE A 79 -5.30 -1.14 -14.29
CA ILE A 79 -4.53 -1.12 -15.54
C ILE A 79 -3.66 -2.37 -15.64
N GLY A 80 -4.06 -3.31 -16.49
CA GLY A 80 -3.32 -4.54 -16.78
C GLY A 80 -3.53 -5.70 -15.79
N LEU A 81 -4.19 -5.50 -14.65
CA LEU A 81 -4.42 -6.53 -13.65
C LEU A 81 -5.89 -6.95 -13.48
N SER A 82 -6.83 -6.36 -14.22
CA SER A 82 -8.26 -6.66 -14.07
C SER A 82 -8.58 -8.14 -14.24
N ASN A 83 -7.97 -8.85 -15.20
CA ASN A 83 -8.18 -10.28 -15.40
C ASN A 83 -7.70 -11.08 -14.19
N HIS A 84 -6.52 -10.76 -13.67
CA HIS A 84 -5.98 -11.40 -12.47
C HIS A 84 -6.91 -11.23 -11.26
N PHE A 85 -7.40 -10.04 -11.01
CA PHE A 85 -8.30 -9.79 -9.89
C PHE A 85 -9.70 -10.41 -10.07
N ASN A 86 -10.18 -10.56 -11.31
CA ASN A 86 -11.37 -11.36 -11.60
C ASN A 86 -11.15 -12.84 -11.23
N GLU A 87 -9.99 -13.42 -11.56
CA GLU A 87 -9.63 -14.78 -11.17
C GLU A 87 -9.54 -14.93 -9.66
N VAL A 88 -8.91 -13.97 -8.96
CA VAL A 88 -8.84 -13.95 -7.51
C VAL A 88 -10.24 -13.91 -6.88
N ALA A 89 -11.15 -13.08 -7.39
CA ALA A 89 -12.52 -13.01 -6.91
C ALA A 89 -13.27 -14.35 -7.07
N ASN A 90 -13.10 -15.03 -8.21
CA ASN A 90 -13.69 -16.36 -8.43
C ASN A 90 -13.10 -17.39 -7.46
N ILE A 91 -11.78 -17.40 -7.24
CA ILE A 91 -11.14 -18.30 -6.26
C ILE A 91 -11.69 -18.06 -4.85
N LEU A 92 -11.91 -16.79 -4.48
CA LEU A 92 -12.49 -16.43 -3.19
C LEU A 92 -13.96 -16.91 -3.10
N ASP A 93 -14.74 -16.80 -4.17
CA ASP A 93 -16.11 -17.28 -4.19
C ASP A 93 -16.18 -18.81 -4.09
N ASP A 94 -15.35 -19.52 -4.85
CA ASP A 94 -15.27 -20.99 -4.80
C ASP A 94 -14.92 -21.50 -3.40
N ARG A 95 -14.01 -20.81 -2.70
CA ARG A 95 -13.56 -21.21 -1.36
C ARG A 95 -14.52 -20.83 -0.25
N TYR A 96 -15.11 -19.65 -0.35
CA TYR A 96 -15.78 -19.03 0.77
C TYR A 96 -17.24 -18.72 0.52
N SER A 97 -17.76 -18.87 -0.71
CA SER A 97 -19.14 -18.52 -1.10
C SER A 97 -19.45 -17.07 -0.67
N VAL A 98 -18.86 -16.10 -1.37
CA VAL A 98 -18.82 -14.69 -0.94
C VAL A 98 -20.18 -13.98 -0.96
N LYS A 99 -21.19 -14.54 -1.63
CA LYS A 99 -22.52 -13.96 -1.72
C LYS A 99 -23.11 -13.66 -0.33
N GLY A 100 -23.46 -12.39 -0.10
CA GLY A 100 -24.02 -11.90 1.16
C GLY A 100 -23.02 -11.77 2.31
N LYS A 101 -21.73 -12.02 2.08
CA LYS A 101 -20.69 -11.82 3.08
C LYS A 101 -20.14 -10.41 3.05
N ASN A 102 -19.78 -9.90 4.23
CA ASN A 102 -19.07 -8.64 4.37
C ASN A 102 -17.57 -8.87 4.11
N ILE A 103 -17.00 -8.09 3.21
CA ILE A 103 -15.59 -8.14 2.82
C ILE A 103 -15.01 -6.75 2.92
N LEU A 104 -13.95 -6.60 3.73
CA LEU A 104 -13.15 -5.39 3.82
C LEU A 104 -11.82 -5.60 3.11
N GLU A 105 -11.47 -4.71 2.19
CA GLU A 105 -10.15 -4.68 1.53
C GLU A 105 -9.33 -3.49 2.03
N ILE A 106 -8.14 -3.78 2.57
CA ILE A 106 -7.20 -2.77 3.04
C ILE A 106 -6.20 -2.47 1.93
N GLY A 107 -6.08 -1.19 1.54
CA GLY A 107 -5.28 -0.78 0.37
C GLY A 107 -5.99 -1.13 -0.94
N CYS A 108 -7.29 -0.86 -1.03
CA CYS A 108 -8.15 -1.30 -2.12
C CYS A 108 -7.89 -0.61 -3.47
N ASN A 109 -7.03 0.41 -3.50
CA ASN A 109 -6.69 1.19 -4.69
C ASN A 109 -7.98 1.67 -5.40
N ASP A 110 -8.07 1.52 -6.71
CA ASP A 110 -9.24 1.90 -7.52
C ASP A 110 -10.39 0.84 -7.50
N GLY A 111 -10.35 -0.09 -6.54
CA GLY A 111 -11.38 -1.10 -6.30
C GLY A 111 -11.39 -2.25 -7.29
N VAL A 112 -10.25 -2.58 -7.89
CA VAL A 112 -10.14 -3.61 -8.94
C VAL A 112 -10.55 -5.01 -8.45
N LEU A 113 -10.37 -5.35 -7.16
CA LEU A 113 -10.86 -6.59 -6.55
C LEU A 113 -12.27 -6.45 -5.98
N LEU A 114 -12.59 -5.28 -5.38
CA LEU A 114 -13.92 -5.06 -4.79
C LEU A 114 -15.04 -5.14 -5.85
N GLU A 115 -14.78 -4.64 -7.06
CA GLU A 115 -15.78 -4.63 -8.13
C GLU A 115 -16.26 -6.04 -8.53
N PRO A 116 -15.39 -7.00 -8.86
CA PRO A 116 -15.82 -8.37 -9.15
C PRO A 116 -16.43 -9.09 -7.95
N LEU A 117 -15.93 -8.87 -6.73
CA LEU A 117 -16.54 -9.43 -5.52
C LEU A 117 -17.98 -8.92 -5.32
N LYS A 118 -18.23 -7.63 -5.55
CA LYS A 118 -19.57 -7.05 -5.52
C LYS A 118 -20.48 -7.68 -6.58
N LYS A 119 -19.96 -7.92 -7.79
CA LYS A 119 -20.73 -8.61 -8.86
C LYS A 119 -21.10 -10.04 -8.48
N LEU A 120 -20.28 -10.73 -7.68
CA LEU A 120 -20.57 -12.06 -7.12
C LEU A 120 -21.55 -12.00 -5.91
N GLY A 121 -21.98 -10.79 -5.53
CA GLY A 121 -23.00 -10.60 -4.49
C GLY A 121 -22.44 -10.40 -3.09
N ALA A 122 -21.16 -10.15 -2.94
CA ALA A 122 -20.57 -9.74 -1.67
C ALA A 122 -20.99 -8.32 -1.28
N ILE A 123 -21.03 -8.04 0.01
CA ILE A 123 -21.13 -6.69 0.58
C ILE A 123 -19.70 -6.20 0.80
N VAL A 124 -19.24 -5.28 -0.04
CA VAL A 124 -17.83 -4.89 -0.08
C VAL A 124 -17.62 -3.50 0.48
N GLU A 125 -16.53 -3.34 1.21
CA GLU A 125 -16.04 -2.10 1.77
C GLU A 125 -14.52 -2.03 1.56
N GLY A 126 -14.00 -0.84 1.26
CA GLY A 126 -12.57 -0.64 1.05
C GLY A 126 -12.03 0.51 1.88
N VAL A 127 -10.72 0.49 2.13
CA VAL A 127 -10.00 1.61 2.70
C VAL A 127 -8.68 1.82 1.95
N ASP A 128 -8.42 3.06 1.55
CA ASP A 128 -7.17 3.44 0.88
C ASP A 128 -6.84 4.91 1.18
N PRO A 129 -5.58 5.26 1.48
CA PRO A 129 -5.19 6.64 1.78
C PRO A 129 -5.12 7.56 0.55
N ALA A 130 -5.01 7.01 -0.65
CA ALA A 130 -4.79 7.78 -1.87
C ALA A 130 -6.10 8.38 -2.41
N VAL A 131 -6.23 9.71 -2.32
CA VAL A 131 -7.43 10.46 -2.73
C VAL A 131 -7.82 10.18 -4.17
N ASN A 132 -6.85 10.14 -5.07
CA ASN A 132 -7.08 9.97 -6.51
C ASN A 132 -7.65 8.59 -6.85
N VAL A 133 -7.15 7.51 -6.26
CA VAL A 133 -7.64 6.14 -6.54
C VAL A 133 -8.97 5.87 -5.85
N VAL A 134 -9.15 6.37 -4.61
CA VAL A 134 -10.44 6.29 -3.89
C VAL A 134 -11.56 6.95 -4.67
N LYS A 135 -11.29 8.11 -5.29
CA LYS A 135 -12.27 8.75 -6.17
C LYS A 135 -12.70 7.83 -7.30
N LEU A 136 -11.75 7.17 -7.97
CA LEU A 136 -12.05 6.22 -9.05
C LEU A 136 -12.88 5.02 -8.58
N ALA A 137 -12.57 4.48 -7.39
CA ALA A 137 -13.35 3.40 -6.80
C ALA A 137 -14.79 3.83 -6.48
N ARG A 138 -14.97 5.02 -5.91
CA ARG A 138 -16.30 5.60 -5.61
C ARG A 138 -17.09 5.90 -6.88
N ASP A 139 -16.45 6.37 -7.95
CA ASP A 139 -17.10 6.60 -9.26
C ASP A 139 -17.65 5.30 -9.88
N LYS A 140 -17.09 4.12 -9.48
CA LYS A 140 -17.62 2.77 -9.79
C LYS A 140 -18.76 2.33 -8.84
N GLY A 141 -19.17 3.18 -7.90
CA GLY A 141 -20.21 2.87 -6.91
C GLY A 141 -19.76 1.93 -5.79
N LEU A 142 -18.46 1.89 -5.51
CA LEU A 142 -17.90 1.12 -4.40
C LEU A 142 -17.88 1.97 -3.11
N ASP A 143 -18.12 1.33 -1.97
CA ASP A 143 -17.98 1.96 -0.66
C ASP A 143 -16.52 1.91 -0.22
N VAL A 144 -15.85 3.06 -0.21
CA VAL A 144 -14.42 3.16 0.08
C VAL A 144 -14.14 4.36 0.97
N HIS A 145 -13.43 4.11 2.07
CA HIS A 145 -12.97 5.14 2.99
C HIS A 145 -11.60 5.66 2.54
N ASN A 146 -11.47 6.98 2.43
CA ASN A 146 -10.18 7.61 2.15
C ASN A 146 -9.44 7.84 3.47
N ASN A 147 -8.75 6.84 3.94
CA ASN A 147 -8.00 6.88 5.19
C ASN A 147 -6.89 5.83 5.22
N TYR A 148 -5.98 5.97 6.18
CA TYR A 148 -5.08 4.89 6.59
C TYR A 148 -5.83 3.90 7.48
N PHE A 149 -5.62 2.61 7.27
CA PHE A 149 -6.12 1.59 8.19
C PHE A 149 -5.23 1.56 9.44
N ASN A 150 -5.76 2.02 10.56
CA ASN A 150 -5.05 2.10 11.84
C ASN A 150 -6.03 1.89 13.00
N ASP A 151 -5.48 1.77 14.22
CA ASP A 151 -6.25 1.55 15.46
C ASP A 151 -7.15 2.74 15.87
N LYS A 152 -6.98 3.89 15.25
CA LYS A 152 -7.81 5.05 15.51
C LYS A 152 -9.08 4.90 14.67
N LYS A 153 -10.21 4.64 15.32
CA LYS A 153 -11.52 4.79 14.68
C LYS A 153 -11.56 6.18 14.03
N SER A 154 -11.71 6.21 12.71
CA SER A 154 -12.10 7.44 12.04
C SER A 154 -13.47 7.84 12.59
N GLU A 155 -13.51 8.93 13.36
CA GLU A 155 -14.75 9.62 13.66
C GLU A 155 -15.37 10.19 12.40
#